data_5c275b9bedb113af88f22a0c7eb508b9
#
_entry.id   5c275b9bedb113af88f22a0c7eb508b9
#
_cell.length_a   1.000
_cell.length_b   1.000
_cell.length_c   1.000
_cell.angle_alpha   90.00
_cell.angle_beta   90.00
_cell.angle_gamma   90.00
#
_symmetry.space_group_name_H-M   'P 1'
#
loop_
_entity.id
_entity.type
_entity.pdbx_description
1 polymer ?
#
loop_
_entity_poly.entity_id
_entity_poly.type
_entity_poly.pdbx_seq_one_letter_code
_entity_poly.pdbx_strand_id
1 'polypeptide(L)'
;MHPLFSKEQKAEIVSSIQRYLAENLDSDLSEMQAGFLLEYFMSEIAPFAYNEGVEDARKYFTRATENLPGTCFREPLTHWKHQKGTGRVVSRKPDR
;
A
#
# COMPACT_ATOMS: atom_id res chain seq x y z
N MET A 1 9.43 2.45 21.93
CA MET A 1 9.60 2.94 20.62
C MET A 1 9.01 2.02 19.58
N HIS A 2 8.55 2.59 18.55
CA HIS A 2 7.90 1.82 17.53
C HIS A 2 8.88 0.96 16.78
N PRO A 3 8.61 -0.29 16.60
CA PRO A 3 9.56 -1.19 15.94
C PRO A 3 9.64 -1.06 14.43
N LEU A 4 8.97 -0.08 13.85
CA LEU A 4 9.02 0.10 12.42
C LEU A 4 10.37 0.54 11.89
N PHE A 5 11.17 1.16 12.70
CA PHE A 5 12.44 1.68 12.24
C PHE A 5 13.61 0.94 12.85
N SER A 6 14.64 0.73 12.05
CA SER A 6 15.86 0.16 12.56
C SER A 6 16.57 1.24 13.36
N LYS A 7 17.60 0.84 14.05
CA LYS A 7 18.37 1.78 14.81
C LYS A 7 18.96 2.83 13.92
N GLU A 8 19.45 2.43 12.77
CA GLU A 8 20.05 3.37 11.84
C GLU A 8 19.01 4.32 11.28
N GLN A 9 17.84 3.81 10.96
CA GLN A 9 16.78 4.65 10.44
C GLN A 9 16.33 5.66 11.47
N LYS A 10 16.22 5.22 12.72
CA LYS A 10 15.80 6.12 13.78
C LYS A 10 16.83 7.23 13.96
N ALA A 11 18.12 6.88 13.89
CA ALA A 11 19.15 7.88 14.03
C ALA A 11 19.09 8.92 12.93
N GLU A 12 18.81 8.47 11.71
CA GLU A 12 18.69 9.39 10.58
C GLU A 12 17.49 10.31 10.75
N ILE A 13 16.39 9.75 11.21
CA ILE A 13 15.18 10.55 11.39
C ILE A 13 15.40 11.60 12.48
N VAL A 14 15.99 11.20 13.57
CA VAL A 14 16.25 12.12 14.69
C VAL A 14 17.16 13.24 14.21
N SER A 15 18.20 12.90 13.47
CA SER A 15 19.12 13.89 12.96
C SER A 15 18.43 14.85 12.01
N SER A 16 17.53 14.32 11.19
CA SER A 16 16.79 15.14 10.25
C SER A 16 15.85 16.10 10.99
N ILE A 17 15.21 15.63 12.05
CA ILE A 17 14.35 16.49 12.86
C ILE A 17 15.15 17.61 13.48
N GLN A 18 16.31 17.29 14.03
CA GLN A 18 17.15 18.30 14.64
C GLN A 18 17.53 19.37 13.63
N ARG A 19 17.89 18.92 12.43
CA ARG A 19 18.31 19.86 11.41
C ARG A 19 17.15 20.75 10.96
N TYR A 20 15.99 20.16 10.77
CA TYR A 20 14.83 20.91 10.32
C TYR A 20 14.46 22.00 11.32
N LEU A 21 14.44 21.64 12.60
CA LEU A 21 14.06 22.60 13.62
C LEU A 21 15.11 23.68 13.80
N ALA A 22 16.37 23.33 13.65
CA ALA A 22 17.42 24.33 13.76
C ALA A 22 17.34 25.34 12.61
N GLU A 23 17.03 24.85 11.41
CA GLU A 23 17.00 25.73 10.25
C GLU A 23 15.72 26.54 10.14
N ASN A 24 14.62 26.00 10.58
CA ASN A 24 13.34 26.65 10.36
C ASN A 24 12.72 27.28 11.59
N LEU A 25 13.01 26.77 12.76
CA LEU A 25 12.43 27.32 13.97
C LEU A 25 13.47 27.84 14.95
N ASP A 26 14.71 27.87 14.54
CA ASP A 26 15.76 28.41 15.37
C ASP A 26 15.79 27.65 16.68
N SER A 27 15.55 26.41 16.70
CA SER A 27 15.47 25.63 17.89
C SER A 27 16.52 24.55 17.89
N ASP A 28 17.24 24.41 18.96
CA ASP A 28 18.30 23.43 19.07
C ASP A 28 17.86 22.33 19.98
N LEU A 29 17.31 21.29 19.47
CA LEU A 29 16.93 20.16 20.30
C LEU A 29 18.08 19.19 20.45
N SER A 30 18.18 18.60 21.61
CA SER A 30 19.18 17.57 21.83
C SER A 30 18.67 16.32 21.11
N GLU A 31 19.54 15.34 20.97
CA GLU A 31 19.19 14.10 20.36
C GLU A 31 18.04 13.43 21.12
N MET A 32 18.10 13.49 22.44
CA MET A 32 17.06 12.89 23.26
C MET A 32 15.73 13.59 23.07
N GLN A 33 15.74 14.92 23.02
CA GLN A 33 14.52 15.68 22.83
C GLN A 33 13.91 15.42 21.46
N ALA A 34 14.74 15.33 20.44
CA ALA A 34 14.24 15.01 19.11
C ALA A 34 13.69 13.61 19.07
N GLY A 35 14.27 12.70 19.84
CA GLY A 35 13.75 11.35 19.93
C GLY A 35 12.37 11.30 20.57
N PHE A 36 12.16 12.14 21.62
CA PHE A 36 10.85 12.21 22.24
C PHE A 36 9.82 12.77 21.27
N LEU A 37 10.22 13.75 20.46
CA LEU A 37 9.31 14.31 19.48
C LEU A 37 8.94 13.27 18.45
N LEU A 38 9.89 12.46 18.03
CA LEU A 38 9.60 11.38 17.10
C LEU A 38 8.61 10.38 17.69
N GLU A 39 8.81 10.03 18.96
CA GLU A 39 7.90 9.10 19.61
C GLU A 39 6.48 9.66 19.73
N TYR A 40 6.39 10.95 20.04
CA TYR A 40 5.09 11.57 20.08
C TYR A 40 4.43 11.50 18.73
N PHE A 41 5.17 11.82 17.68
CA PHE A 41 4.64 11.78 16.33
C PHE A 41 4.18 10.38 15.97
N MET A 42 4.99 9.38 16.30
CA MET A 42 4.66 8.01 15.93
C MET A 42 3.44 7.49 16.67
N SER A 43 3.23 7.90 17.90
CA SER A 43 2.09 7.39 18.63
C SER A 43 0.81 8.19 18.39
N GLU A 44 0.94 9.48 18.12
CA GLU A 44 -0.22 10.33 18.03
C GLU A 44 -0.62 10.72 16.61
N ILE A 45 0.33 10.89 15.74
CA ILE A 45 0.05 11.41 14.42
C ILE A 45 0.19 10.37 13.32
N ALA A 46 1.25 9.57 13.39
CA ALA A 46 1.49 8.59 12.34
C ALA A 46 0.33 7.60 12.14
N PRO A 47 -0.44 7.25 13.17
CA PRO A 47 -1.57 6.34 12.91
C PRO A 47 -2.57 6.87 11.91
N PHE A 48 -2.70 8.18 11.77
CA PHE A 48 -3.60 8.74 10.78
C PHE A 48 -3.11 8.36 9.38
N ALA A 49 -1.81 8.51 9.12
CA ALA A 49 -1.26 8.17 7.82
C ALA A 49 -1.30 6.66 7.59
N TYR A 50 -1.04 5.89 8.64
CA TYR A 50 -1.08 4.45 8.53
C TYR A 50 -2.47 3.99 8.13
N ASN A 51 -3.50 4.55 8.76
CA ASN A 51 -4.87 4.18 8.46
C ASN A 51 -5.26 4.56 7.05
N GLU A 52 -4.72 5.67 6.55
CA GLU A 52 -4.97 6.06 5.17
C GLU A 52 -4.37 5.02 4.24
N GLY A 53 -3.18 4.54 4.54
CA GLY A 53 -2.54 3.53 3.71
C GLY A 53 -3.31 2.23 3.72
N VAL A 54 -3.85 1.85 4.89
CA VAL A 54 -4.64 0.64 5.00
C VAL A 54 -5.91 0.77 4.16
N GLU A 55 -6.53 1.96 4.20
CA GLU A 55 -7.74 2.18 3.42
C GLU A 55 -7.45 2.12 1.92
N ASP A 56 -6.32 2.67 1.51
CA ASP A 56 -5.93 2.60 0.11
C ASP A 56 -5.71 1.16 -0.32
N ALA A 57 -5.07 0.38 0.53
CA ALA A 57 -4.84 -1.03 0.23
C ALA A 57 -6.16 -1.78 0.13
N ARG A 58 -7.10 -1.46 1.04
CA ARG A 58 -8.40 -2.12 1.00
C ARG A 58 -9.10 -1.83 -0.32
N LYS A 59 -9.02 -0.59 -0.79
CA LYS A 59 -9.65 -0.24 -2.04
C LYS A 59 -9.00 -0.99 -3.20
N TYR A 60 -7.70 -1.14 -3.15
CA TYR A 60 -7.00 -1.85 -4.20
C TYR A 60 -7.44 -3.32 -4.25
N PHE A 61 -7.49 -3.96 -3.09
CA PHE A 61 -7.87 -5.36 -3.05
C PHE A 61 -9.32 -5.56 -3.40
N THR A 62 -10.20 -4.64 -3.01
CA THR A 62 -11.59 -4.73 -3.37
C THR A 62 -11.74 -4.68 -4.89
N ARG A 63 -11.02 -3.75 -5.52
CA ARG A 63 -11.09 -3.62 -6.97
C ARG A 63 -10.55 -4.85 -7.65
N ALA A 64 -9.45 -5.40 -7.15
CA ALA A 64 -8.86 -6.59 -7.73
C ALA A 64 -9.82 -7.77 -7.61
N THR A 65 -10.51 -7.86 -6.46
CA THR A 65 -11.46 -8.94 -6.24
C THR A 65 -12.64 -8.81 -7.20
N GLU A 66 -13.11 -7.61 -7.40
CA GLU A 66 -14.24 -7.40 -8.29
C GLU A 66 -13.90 -7.76 -9.72
N ASN A 67 -12.64 -7.67 -10.08
CA ASN A 67 -12.24 -7.99 -11.44
C ASN A 67 -11.98 -9.47 -11.66
N LEU A 68 -11.96 -10.25 -10.61
CA LEU A 68 -11.68 -11.68 -10.75
C LEU A 68 -12.61 -12.41 -11.69
N PRO A 69 -13.92 -12.21 -11.63
CA PRO A 69 -14.79 -12.92 -12.55
C PRO A 69 -14.47 -12.62 -14.01
N GLY A 70 -14.10 -11.38 -14.30
CA GLY A 70 -13.78 -11.02 -15.68
C GLY A 70 -12.44 -11.55 -16.13
N THR A 71 -11.50 -11.67 -15.19
CA THR A 71 -10.18 -12.12 -15.55
C THR A 71 -10.03 -13.63 -15.52
N CYS A 72 -10.68 -14.25 -14.55
CA CYS A 72 -10.49 -15.67 -14.34
C CYS A 72 -11.68 -16.52 -14.72
N PHE A 73 -12.70 -15.89 -15.26
CA PHE A 73 -13.89 -16.62 -15.62
C PHE A 73 -13.60 -17.65 -16.72
N ARG A 74 -14.16 -18.81 -16.57
CA ARG A 74 -14.02 -19.82 -17.60
C ARG A 74 -15.39 -20.13 -18.14
N GLU A 75 -15.54 -20.05 -19.42
CA GLU A 75 -16.82 -20.30 -20.04
C GLU A 75 -17.11 -21.78 -20.03
N PRO A 76 -18.23 -22.19 -19.49
CA PRO A 76 -18.57 -23.62 -19.48
C PRO A 76 -19.14 -24.06 -20.83
N LEU A 77 -19.26 -25.34 -21.01
CA LEU A 77 -19.87 -25.92 -22.19
C LEU A 77 -19.23 -25.51 -23.50
N THR A 78 -17.93 -25.28 -23.47
CA THR A 78 -17.25 -24.85 -24.68
C THR A 78 -17.07 -25.98 -25.67
N HIS A 79 -17.25 -27.21 -25.22
CA HIS A 79 -17.11 -28.34 -26.10
C HIS A 79 -18.06 -28.22 -27.31
N TRP A 80 -19.32 -27.91 -27.04
CA TRP A 80 -20.28 -27.81 -28.10
C TRP A 80 -20.06 -26.61 -28.98
N LYS A 81 -19.56 -25.55 -28.44
CA LYS A 81 -19.29 -24.39 -29.24
C LYS A 81 -18.21 -24.67 -30.27
N HIS A 82 -17.17 -25.32 -29.82
CA HIS A 82 -16.08 -25.61 -30.74
C HIS A 82 -16.50 -26.59 -31.77
N GLN A 83 -17.38 -27.48 -31.35
CA GLN A 83 -17.79 -28.43 -32.29
C GLN A 83 -18.56 -27.90 -33.41
N LYS A 84 -19.44 -27.01 -33.20
CA LYS A 84 -20.22 -26.57 -34.23
C LYS A 84 -19.38 -25.84 -35.02
N GLY A 85 -18.38 -25.74 -34.85
CA GLY A 85 -17.60 -25.07 -35.57
C GLY A 85 -17.66 -24.96 -36.80
N THR A 86 -17.54 -25.56 -37.31
CA THR A 86 -17.60 -25.40 -38.50
C THR A 86 -17.38 -24.07 -38.65
N GLY A 87 -16.67 -23.69 -38.45
CA GLY A 87 -16.51 -22.44 -38.79
C GLY A 87 -17.03 -21.50 -37.92
N ARG A 88 -17.75 -21.70 -37.40
CA ARG A 88 -18.30 -20.83 -36.71
C ARG A 88 -17.58 -20.52 -35.71
N VAL A 89 -17.02 -20.06 -35.47
CA VAL A 89 -16.33 -19.76 -34.56
C VAL A 89 -16.71 -19.06 -33.61
N VAL A 90 -16.84 -18.99 -33.03
CA VAL A 90 -17.14 -18.41 -32.06
C VAL A 90 -16.62 -17.47 -31.43
N SER A 91 -16.38 -16.96 -31.40
CA SER A 91 -15.89 -15.92 -30.89
C SER A 91 -15.87 -15.72 -29.53
N ARG A 92 -16.18 -16.10 -28.78
CA ARG A 92 -16.18 -15.91 -27.54
C ARG A 92 -14.99 -16.14 -27.00
N LYS A 93 -14.52 -15.71 -26.39
CA LYS A 93 -13.41 -15.87 -25.85
C LYS A 93 -13.32 -16.75 -24.95
N PRO A 94 -12.68 -17.27 -24.79
CA PRO A 94 -12.55 -18.30 -24.04
C PRO A 94 -12.05 -18.05 -22.80
N ASP A 95 -11.81 -18.28 -22.37
CA ASP A 95 -11.43 -18.18 -21.26
C ASP A 95 -10.30 -18.27 -20.89
N ARG A 96 -9.95 -18.23 -20.63
CA ARG A 96 -8.85 -18.23 -20.29
C ARG A 96 -8.46 -18.85 -19.61
#